data_0e4e0c2c565fb4133b89b7f21c26d0c3
#
_entry.id   0e4e0c2c565fb4133b89b7f21c26d0c3
#
_cell.length_a   1.000
_cell.length_b   1.000
_cell.length_c   1.000
_cell.angle_alpha   90.00
_cell.angle_beta   90.00
_cell.angle_gamma   90.00
#
_symmetry.space_group_name_H-M   'P 1'
#
loop_
_entity.id
_entity.type
_entity.pdbx_description
1 polymer ?
#
loop_
_entity_poly.entity_id
_entity_poly.type
_entity_poly.pdbx_seq_one_letter_code
_entity_poly.pdbx_strand_id
1 'polypeptide(L)'
;MKLSKIVIAAAVVAAGASSIATSAFAQAKEQFFPLLSYRTGPYAPNGVPWANGKQDYIKMINARDGGINGVKLTFEECETGYATDRGVECYERLKSRPGVSLFDPQATGITFALTEKAPVDKIPLMTLGYGLSVAQDGQAFKWNF
;
A
#
# COMPACT_ATOMS: atom_id res chain seq x y z
N MET A 1 63.45 30.33 -46.21
CA MET A 1 63.22 29.93 -44.79
C MET A 1 61.89 30.46 -44.35
N LYS A 2 60.87 29.62 -44.34
CA LYS A 2 59.56 29.96 -43.77
C LYS A 2 59.11 28.77 -42.84
N LEU A 3 59.12 29.02 -41.53
CA LEU A 3 58.65 28.10 -40.55
C LEU A 3 57.13 28.08 -40.65
N SER A 4 56.61 26.91 -40.99
CA SER A 4 55.17 26.61 -40.89
C SER A 4 54.82 26.42 -39.45
N LYS A 5 53.94 27.27 -38.97
CA LYS A 5 53.34 27.11 -37.63
C LYS A 5 52.29 26.05 -37.71
N ILE A 6 52.57 24.89 -37.15
CA ILE A 6 51.60 23.86 -36.95
C ILE A 6 50.77 24.25 -35.73
N VAL A 7 49.54 24.68 -35.99
CA VAL A 7 48.55 24.92 -34.94
C VAL A 7 47.95 23.55 -34.60
N ILE A 8 48.36 23.00 -33.50
CA ILE A 8 47.71 21.80 -32.93
C ILE A 8 46.43 22.29 -32.25
N ALA A 9 45.32 22.13 -32.95
CA ALA A 9 44.01 22.30 -32.35
C ALA A 9 43.78 21.14 -31.40
N ALA A 10 43.99 21.34 -30.11
CA ALA A 10 43.58 20.40 -29.08
C ALA A 10 42.06 20.41 -29.02
N ALA A 11 41.43 19.43 -29.66
CA ALA A 11 40.02 19.16 -29.49
C ALA A 11 39.82 18.63 -28.06
N VAL A 12 39.40 19.51 -27.17
CA VAL A 12 38.89 19.12 -25.85
C VAL A 12 37.57 18.44 -26.10
N VAL A 13 37.60 17.14 -26.18
CA VAL A 13 36.42 16.31 -26.09
C VAL A 13 35.93 16.42 -24.65
N ALA A 14 35.04 17.39 -24.41
CA ALA A 14 34.25 17.44 -23.22
C ALA A 14 33.31 16.21 -23.25
N ALA A 15 33.81 15.10 -22.74
CA ALA A 15 32.97 13.96 -22.41
C ALA A 15 31.99 14.43 -21.32
N GLY A 16 30.85 14.91 -21.79
CA GLY A 16 29.70 15.15 -20.93
C GLY A 16 29.34 13.85 -20.27
N ALA A 17 29.86 13.63 -19.07
CA ALA A 17 29.34 12.63 -18.18
C ALA A 17 27.90 13.06 -17.88
N SER A 18 26.96 12.62 -18.73
CA SER A 18 25.55 12.61 -18.40
C SER A 18 25.41 11.67 -17.21
N SER A 19 25.57 12.22 -16.03
CA SER A 19 25.11 11.58 -14.80
C SER A 19 23.61 11.35 -15.00
N ILE A 20 23.28 10.16 -15.49
CA ILE A 20 21.93 9.64 -15.37
C ILE A 20 21.73 9.58 -13.85
N ALA A 21 21.15 10.66 -13.31
CA ALA A 21 20.59 10.63 -11.98
C ALA A 21 19.48 9.58 -12.06
N THR A 22 19.85 8.32 -11.84
CA THR A 22 18.90 7.32 -11.44
C THR A 22 18.25 7.90 -10.20
N SER A 23 17.05 8.45 -10.38
CA SER A 23 16.18 8.73 -9.25
C SER A 23 16.06 7.40 -8.53
N ALA A 24 16.93 7.18 -7.54
CA ALA A 24 16.73 6.14 -6.58
C ALA A 24 15.39 6.53 -5.94
N PHE A 25 14.32 5.92 -6.44
CA PHE A 25 13.07 5.94 -5.71
C PHE A 25 13.45 5.42 -4.33
N ALA A 26 13.51 6.33 -3.37
CA ALA A 26 13.80 5.94 -2.00
C ALA A 26 12.73 4.92 -1.65
N GLN A 27 13.11 3.65 -1.69
CA GLN A 27 12.21 2.56 -1.35
C GLN A 27 11.66 2.88 0.03
N ALA A 28 10.34 2.93 0.16
CA ALA A 28 9.72 3.19 1.43
C ALA A 28 10.30 2.19 2.45
N LYS A 29 10.80 2.68 3.56
CA LYS A 29 11.38 1.83 4.61
C LYS A 29 10.33 0.97 5.29
N GLU A 30 9.07 1.37 5.20
CA GLU A 30 7.94 0.73 5.82
C GLU A 30 6.74 0.73 4.88
N GLN A 31 5.98 -0.36 4.92
CA GLN A 31 4.67 -0.50 4.27
C GLN A 31 3.61 -0.61 5.36
N PHE A 32 2.65 0.31 5.35
CA PHE A 32 1.61 0.36 6.36
C PHE A 32 0.36 -0.43 5.94
N PHE A 33 -0.11 -1.28 6.83
CA PHE A 33 -1.33 -2.07 6.69
C PHE A 33 -2.37 -1.64 7.72
N PRO A 34 -3.41 -0.90 7.33
CA PRO A 34 -4.56 -0.66 8.20
C PRO A 34 -5.31 -1.97 8.43
N LEU A 35 -5.47 -2.40 9.69
CA LEU A 35 -6.17 -3.61 10.04
C LEU A 35 -7.52 -3.28 10.66
N LEU A 36 -8.58 -3.36 9.87
CA LEU A 36 -9.93 -3.34 10.41
C LEU A 36 -10.21 -4.68 11.07
N SER A 37 -10.82 -4.64 12.24
CA SER A 37 -11.15 -5.85 13.00
C SER A 37 -12.56 -5.77 13.60
N TYR A 38 -13.07 -6.90 14.06
CA TYR A 38 -14.31 -7.01 14.81
C TYR A 38 -14.11 -7.99 15.98
N ARG A 39 -13.43 -7.49 17.02
CA ARG A 39 -13.13 -8.25 18.24
C ARG A 39 -14.29 -8.26 19.23
N THR A 40 -15.28 -7.41 18.98
CA THR A 40 -16.50 -7.28 19.78
C THR A 40 -17.73 -7.52 18.91
N GLY A 41 -18.88 -7.64 19.56
CA GLY A 41 -20.15 -7.92 18.88
C GLY A 41 -20.38 -9.38 18.54
N PRO A 42 -21.46 -9.70 17.81
CA PRO A 42 -21.93 -11.07 17.62
C PRO A 42 -20.97 -11.96 16.82
N TYR A 43 -20.09 -11.36 16.00
CA TYR A 43 -19.13 -12.08 15.17
C TYR A 43 -17.73 -12.16 15.78
N ALA A 44 -17.52 -11.65 16.99
CA ALA A 44 -16.25 -11.70 17.70
C ALA A 44 -15.58 -13.08 17.75
N PRO A 45 -16.30 -14.22 17.89
CA PRO A 45 -15.68 -15.53 17.85
C PRO A 45 -14.87 -15.82 16.59
N ASN A 46 -15.25 -15.23 15.45
CA ASN A 46 -14.49 -15.30 14.20
C ASN A 46 -13.47 -14.15 14.08
N GLY A 47 -13.86 -12.96 14.51
CA GLY A 47 -13.05 -11.75 14.37
C GLY A 47 -11.77 -11.75 15.20
N VAL A 48 -11.83 -12.27 16.43
CA VAL A 48 -10.67 -12.31 17.33
C VAL A 48 -9.53 -13.17 16.75
N PRO A 49 -9.73 -14.47 16.41
CA PRO A 49 -8.65 -15.27 15.84
C PRO A 49 -8.16 -14.74 14.49
N TRP A 50 -9.06 -14.19 13.67
CA TRP A 50 -8.68 -13.58 12.40
C TRP A 50 -7.74 -12.38 12.59
N ALA A 51 -8.10 -11.45 13.47
CA ALA A 51 -7.28 -10.28 13.76
C ALA A 51 -5.91 -10.67 14.37
N ASN A 52 -5.90 -11.66 15.27
CA ASN A 52 -4.65 -12.20 15.82
C ASN A 52 -3.77 -12.79 14.72
N GLY A 53 -4.31 -13.63 13.85
CA GLY A 53 -3.58 -14.27 12.76
C GLY A 53 -2.93 -13.27 11.82
N LYS A 54 -3.63 -12.19 11.45
CA LYS A 54 -3.05 -11.11 10.62
C LYS A 54 -1.88 -10.41 11.31
N GLN A 55 -2.04 -10.03 12.56
CA GLN A 55 -0.97 -9.36 13.31
C GLN A 55 0.24 -10.26 13.50
N ASP A 56 0.00 -11.53 13.85
CA ASP A 56 1.06 -12.50 14.07
C ASP A 56 1.81 -12.81 12.76
N TYR A 57 1.10 -12.87 11.64
CA TYR A 57 1.73 -13.03 10.32
C TYR A 57 2.63 -11.85 9.98
N ILE A 58 2.19 -10.61 10.17
CA ILE A 58 3.00 -9.41 9.92
C ILE A 58 4.24 -9.41 10.83
N LYS A 59 4.07 -9.71 12.12
CA LYS A 59 5.19 -9.81 13.08
C LYS A 59 6.17 -10.91 12.67
N MET A 60 5.66 -12.06 12.26
CA MET A 60 6.47 -13.20 11.81
C MET A 60 7.30 -12.84 10.57
N ILE A 61 6.71 -12.25 9.54
CA ILE A 61 7.43 -11.82 8.33
C ILE A 61 8.54 -10.82 8.68
N ASN A 62 8.24 -9.86 9.54
CA ASN A 62 9.26 -8.90 9.99
C ASN A 62 10.39 -9.56 10.77
N ALA A 63 10.08 -10.53 11.64
CA ALA A 63 11.07 -11.20 12.47
C ALA A 63 11.92 -12.20 11.69
N ARG A 64 11.28 -12.96 10.78
CA ARG A 64 11.93 -14.02 10.01
C ARG A 64 12.70 -13.47 8.81
N ASP A 65 12.09 -12.54 8.05
CA ASP A 65 12.55 -12.11 6.74
C ASP A 65 13.00 -10.64 6.70
N GLY A 66 12.86 -9.91 7.79
CA GLY A 66 13.13 -8.46 7.83
C GLY A 66 12.11 -7.62 7.06
N GLY A 67 10.92 -8.17 6.81
CA GLY A 67 9.88 -7.59 5.98
C GLY A 67 9.80 -8.23 4.59
N ILE A 68 9.21 -7.55 3.64
CA ILE A 68 9.11 -7.99 2.24
C ILE A 68 10.11 -7.19 1.39
N ASN A 69 11.05 -7.86 0.77
CA ASN A 69 12.13 -7.22 -0.02
C ASN A 69 12.88 -6.11 0.77
N GLY A 70 13.09 -6.32 2.07
CA GLY A 70 13.75 -5.34 2.94
C GLY A 70 12.85 -4.18 3.39
N VAL A 71 11.55 -4.21 3.06
CA VAL A 71 10.56 -3.23 3.50
C VAL A 71 9.83 -3.79 4.71
N LYS A 72 9.97 -3.11 5.85
CA LYS A 72 9.28 -3.50 7.07
C LYS A 72 7.78 -3.30 6.97
N LEU A 73 7.01 -4.25 7.48
CA LEU A 73 5.55 -4.15 7.55
C LEU A 73 5.13 -3.54 8.88
N THR A 74 4.32 -2.50 8.83
CA THR A 74 3.72 -1.88 10.02
C THR A 74 2.21 -1.95 9.93
N PHE A 75 1.54 -1.89 11.07
CA PHE A 75 0.08 -1.92 11.10
C PHE A 75 -0.49 -1.11 12.26
N GLU A 76 -1.71 -0.69 12.10
CA GLU A 76 -2.56 -0.17 13.18
C GLU A 76 -3.92 -0.86 13.09
N GLU A 77 -4.34 -1.45 14.21
CA GLU A 77 -5.65 -2.08 14.31
C GLU A 77 -6.72 -1.03 14.61
N CYS A 78 -7.84 -1.10 13.90
CA CYS A 78 -9.03 -0.30 14.16
C CYS A 78 -10.24 -1.22 14.34
N GLU A 79 -10.76 -1.23 15.56
CA GLU A 79 -11.89 -2.08 15.96
C GLU A 79 -13.21 -1.50 15.48
N THR A 80 -13.94 -2.26 14.67
CA THR A 80 -15.21 -1.84 14.07
C THR A 80 -16.44 -2.41 14.76
N GLY A 81 -16.30 -3.48 15.51
CA GLY A 81 -17.44 -4.23 16.06
C GLY A 81 -18.38 -4.77 14.98
N TYR A 82 -17.89 -4.93 13.74
CA TYR A 82 -18.70 -5.30 12.55
C TYR A 82 -19.70 -4.21 12.13
N ALA A 83 -19.58 -2.97 12.63
CA ALA A 83 -20.47 -1.86 12.33
C ALA A 83 -19.95 -1.04 11.14
N THR A 84 -20.84 -0.74 10.20
CA THR A 84 -20.48 -0.05 8.96
C THR A 84 -19.96 1.37 9.19
N ASP A 85 -20.60 2.13 10.07
CA ASP A 85 -20.22 3.50 10.43
C ASP A 85 -18.82 3.56 11.03
N ARG A 86 -18.51 2.66 11.97
CA ARG A 86 -17.16 2.52 12.54
C ARG A 86 -16.13 2.10 11.50
N GLY A 87 -16.50 1.22 10.58
CA GLY A 87 -15.63 0.83 9.48
C GLY A 87 -15.25 1.99 8.58
N VAL A 88 -16.22 2.84 8.25
CA VAL A 88 -15.97 4.07 7.48
C VAL A 88 -15.10 5.04 8.26
N GLU A 89 -15.35 5.23 9.56
CA GLU A 89 -14.50 6.06 10.42
C GLU A 89 -13.06 5.56 10.45
N CYS A 90 -12.85 4.25 10.64
CA CYS A 90 -11.52 3.63 10.59
C CYS A 90 -10.82 3.89 9.25
N TYR A 91 -11.54 3.74 8.15
CA TYR A 91 -11.02 4.02 6.81
C TYR A 91 -10.57 5.48 6.67
N GLU A 92 -11.45 6.43 6.98
CA GLU A 92 -11.15 7.86 6.85
C GLU A 92 -9.94 8.28 7.71
N ARG A 93 -9.81 7.72 8.90
CA ARG A 93 -8.70 7.99 9.81
C ARG A 93 -7.37 7.41 9.32
N LEU A 94 -7.40 6.22 8.74
CA LEU A 94 -6.18 5.49 8.40
C LEU A 94 -5.71 5.68 6.95
N LYS A 95 -6.60 6.09 6.03
CA LYS A 95 -6.27 6.21 4.60
C LYS A 95 -5.19 7.24 4.29
N SER A 96 -4.99 8.23 5.13
CA SER A 96 -3.99 9.28 4.95
C SER A 96 -2.63 8.95 5.57
N ARG A 97 -2.50 7.77 6.20
CA ARG A 97 -1.20 7.35 6.78
C ARG A 97 -0.18 7.10 5.66
N PRO A 98 1.06 7.58 5.83
CA PRO A 98 2.12 7.32 4.86
C PRO A 98 2.32 5.82 4.63
N GLY A 99 2.44 5.43 3.36
CA GLY A 99 2.69 4.03 2.99
C GLY A 99 1.49 3.10 3.15
N VAL A 100 0.25 3.63 3.18
CA VAL A 100 -0.93 2.78 3.17
C VAL A 100 -0.93 1.88 1.95
N SER A 101 -1.19 0.59 2.16
CA SER A 101 -1.14 -0.43 1.11
C SER A 101 -2.51 -0.69 0.49
N LEU A 102 -3.40 -1.20 1.28
CA LEU A 102 -4.75 -1.60 0.92
C LEU A 102 -5.61 -1.62 2.18
N PHE A 103 -6.92 -1.66 2.01
CA PHE A 103 -7.84 -1.98 3.10
C PHE A 103 -8.48 -3.35 2.90
N ASP A 104 -8.63 -4.06 3.99
CA ASP A 104 -9.45 -5.26 4.08
C ASP A 104 -10.59 -4.98 5.05
N PRO A 105 -11.78 -4.65 4.53
CA PRO A 105 -12.92 -4.23 5.35
C PRO A 105 -13.44 -5.27 6.33
N GLN A 106 -13.28 -6.57 6.02
CA GLN A 106 -13.70 -7.72 6.83
C GLN A 106 -15.20 -7.81 7.16
N ALA A 107 -16.00 -6.92 6.61
CA ALA A 107 -17.45 -6.92 6.78
C ALA A 107 -18.11 -6.46 5.49
N THR A 108 -19.15 -7.19 5.05
CA THR A 108 -19.85 -6.90 3.80
C THR A 108 -20.41 -5.48 3.76
N GLY A 109 -21.03 -5.01 4.85
CA GLY A 109 -21.55 -3.65 4.93
C GLY A 109 -20.46 -2.57 4.81
N ILE A 110 -19.29 -2.79 5.40
CA ILE A 110 -18.14 -1.89 5.28
C ILE A 110 -17.60 -1.92 3.86
N THR A 111 -17.48 -3.09 3.24
CA THR A 111 -17.06 -3.25 1.83
C THR A 111 -17.93 -2.41 0.91
N PHE A 112 -19.25 -2.53 1.01
CA PHE A 112 -20.16 -1.73 0.18
C PHE A 112 -20.00 -0.22 0.42
N ALA A 113 -19.89 0.21 1.66
CA ALA A 113 -19.72 1.63 1.99
C ALA A 113 -18.40 2.22 1.49
N LEU A 114 -17.36 1.40 1.32
CA LEU A 114 -16.04 1.83 0.84
C LEU A 114 -15.86 1.69 -0.68
N THR A 115 -16.74 0.96 -1.37
CA THR A 115 -16.62 0.67 -2.80
C THR A 115 -16.53 1.93 -3.67
N GLU A 116 -17.28 2.98 -3.34
CA GLU A 116 -17.23 4.25 -4.07
C GLU A 116 -16.06 5.15 -3.64
N LYS A 117 -15.54 4.96 -2.43
CA LYS A 117 -14.43 5.75 -1.87
C LYS A 117 -13.07 5.28 -2.40
N ALA A 118 -12.88 3.98 -2.51
CA ALA A 118 -11.62 3.37 -2.91
C ALA A 118 -11.04 3.90 -4.23
N PRO A 119 -11.81 4.03 -5.33
CA PRO A 119 -11.29 4.59 -6.58
C PRO A 119 -10.94 6.08 -6.48
N VAL A 120 -11.65 6.86 -5.65
CA VAL A 120 -11.37 8.27 -5.43
C VAL A 120 -10.04 8.44 -4.68
N ASP A 121 -9.85 7.65 -3.64
CA ASP A 121 -8.64 7.65 -2.81
C ASP A 121 -7.49 6.85 -3.44
N LYS A 122 -7.76 6.06 -4.49
CA LYS A 122 -6.81 5.17 -5.17
C LYS A 122 -6.19 4.14 -4.22
N ILE A 123 -6.99 3.60 -3.34
CA ILE A 123 -6.59 2.60 -2.35
C ILE A 123 -7.34 1.29 -2.65
N PRO A 124 -6.64 0.19 -2.92
CA PRO A 124 -7.27 -1.11 -3.16
C PRO A 124 -8.06 -1.60 -1.94
N LEU A 125 -9.21 -2.22 -2.19
CA LEU A 125 -9.95 -3.00 -1.21
C LEU A 125 -9.73 -4.49 -1.48
N MET A 126 -9.22 -5.22 -0.51
CA MET A 126 -9.22 -6.67 -0.50
C MET A 126 -10.50 -7.13 0.18
N THR A 127 -11.51 -7.49 -0.61
CA THR A 127 -12.85 -7.67 -0.08
C THR A 127 -13.12 -9.11 0.33
N LEU A 128 -13.77 -9.29 1.47
CA LEU A 128 -14.38 -10.55 1.90
C LEU A 128 -15.91 -10.49 1.78
N GLY A 129 -16.42 -9.59 0.95
CA GLY A 129 -17.86 -9.48 0.69
C GLY A 129 -18.41 -10.76 0.08
N TYR A 130 -19.45 -11.31 0.71
CA TYR A 130 -20.14 -12.46 0.16
C TYR A 130 -20.99 -12.04 -1.03
N GLY A 131 -20.61 -12.49 -2.21
CA GLY A 131 -21.32 -12.26 -3.46
C GLY A 131 -20.45 -11.60 -4.54
N LEU A 132 -20.85 -11.81 -5.80
CA LEU A 132 -20.14 -11.27 -6.94
C LEU A 132 -20.36 -9.76 -7.16
N SER A 133 -21.32 -9.17 -6.45
CA SER A 133 -21.80 -7.80 -6.70
C SER A 133 -20.73 -6.71 -6.57
N VAL A 134 -19.65 -6.94 -5.81
CA VAL A 134 -18.59 -5.96 -5.59
C VAL A 134 -17.32 -6.22 -6.43
N ALA A 135 -17.28 -7.32 -7.17
CA ALA A 135 -16.10 -7.72 -7.95
C ALA A 135 -16.44 -8.14 -9.39
N GLN A 136 -17.72 -8.24 -9.74
CA GLN A 136 -18.18 -8.81 -11.01
C GLN A 136 -17.84 -7.95 -12.24
N ASP A 137 -17.82 -6.63 -12.07
CA ASP A 137 -17.51 -5.70 -13.14
C ASP A 137 -16.32 -4.83 -12.78
N GLY A 138 -15.16 -5.16 -13.31
CA GLY A 138 -13.92 -4.42 -13.08
C GLY A 138 -13.92 -2.99 -13.65
N GLN A 139 -14.92 -2.61 -14.45
CA GLN A 139 -15.09 -1.22 -14.87
C GLN A 139 -15.85 -0.42 -13.82
N ALA A 140 -16.86 -1.03 -13.21
CA ALA A 140 -17.65 -0.40 -12.14
C ALA A 140 -16.90 -0.41 -10.79
N PHE A 141 -16.19 -1.52 -10.49
CA PHE A 141 -15.55 -1.76 -9.18
C PHE A 141 -14.03 -1.88 -9.30
N LYS A 142 -13.40 -0.90 -9.94
CA LYS A 142 -11.99 -0.92 -10.33
C LYS A 142 -10.98 -1.19 -9.21
N TRP A 143 -11.36 -0.93 -7.98
CA TRP A 143 -10.48 -1.00 -6.82
C TRP A 143 -10.87 -2.08 -5.81
N ASN A 144 -11.82 -2.92 -6.14
CA ASN A 144 -12.24 -4.06 -5.34
C ASN A 144 -11.62 -5.35 -5.91
N PHE A 145 -11.02 -6.15 -5.02
CA PHE A 145 -10.33 -7.40 -5.33
C PHE A 145 -10.79 -8.52 -4.38
#